data_2ca1e08cddcef586085496b38582c0ed
#
_entry.id   2ca1e08cddcef586085496b38582c0ed
#
_cell.length_a   1.000
_cell.length_b   1.000
_cell.length_c   1.000
_cell.angle_alpha   90.00
_cell.angle_beta   90.00
_cell.angle_gamma   90.00
#
_symmetry.space_group_name_H-M   'P 1'
#
loop_
_entity.id
_entity.type
_entity.pdbx_description
1 polymer ?
#
loop_
_entity_poly.entity_id
_entity_poly.type
_entity_poly.pdbx_seq_one_letter_code
_entity_poly.pdbx_strand_id
1 'polypeptide(L)'
;MPYRAVLAMILFSLAASAPASDRAKVRKPRLGVRATPVFSFTPANVFVTAQLTGGDDVEEFYCPALVWDWDDGGRSAHQPDCPPFQAGTPLERRFSAQHAYVRPGVYNVRVHMLRASRSLAVASATVTVRGMGGAGGR
;
A
#
# COMPACT_ATOMS: atom_id res chain seq x y z
N MET A 1 13.75 -69.95 48.91
CA MET A 1 14.17 -68.57 48.72
C MET A 1 13.55 -68.03 47.41
N PRO A 2 12.48 -67.29 47.46
CA PRO A 2 11.93 -66.80 46.21
C PRO A 2 12.64 -65.50 45.83
N TYR A 3 13.23 -65.50 44.64
CA TYR A 3 13.75 -64.33 44.01
C TYR A 3 12.61 -63.46 43.52
N ARG A 4 12.43 -62.27 44.09
CA ARG A 4 11.56 -61.24 43.59
C ARG A 4 12.30 -60.46 42.50
N ALA A 5 12.02 -60.76 41.26
CA ALA A 5 12.44 -59.96 40.16
C ALA A 5 11.60 -58.65 40.11
N VAL A 6 12.23 -57.53 40.40
CA VAL A 6 11.65 -56.22 40.21
C VAL A 6 11.84 -55.82 38.75
N LEU A 7 10.76 -55.89 37.98
CA LEU A 7 10.73 -55.38 36.62
C LEU A 7 10.59 -53.85 36.67
N ALA A 8 11.69 -53.15 36.46
CA ALA A 8 11.64 -51.71 36.26
C ALA A 8 11.13 -51.42 34.83
N MET A 9 9.90 -50.99 34.72
CA MET A 9 9.37 -50.45 33.46
C MET A 9 9.94 -49.03 33.28
N ILE A 10 10.88 -48.89 32.36
CA ILE A 10 11.34 -47.62 31.88
C ILE A 10 10.31 -47.14 30.84
N LEU A 11 9.47 -46.19 31.25
CA LEU A 11 8.59 -45.48 30.34
C LEU A 11 9.44 -44.48 29.55
N PHE A 12 9.78 -44.83 28.32
CA PHE A 12 10.32 -43.90 27.36
C PHE A 12 9.20 -42.97 26.90
N SER A 13 9.15 -41.75 27.48
CA SER A 13 8.31 -40.71 26.96
C SER A 13 8.94 -40.19 25.67
N LEU A 14 8.41 -40.60 24.51
CA LEU A 14 8.69 -39.96 23.25
C LEU A 14 8.02 -38.57 23.29
N ALA A 15 8.77 -37.56 23.62
CA ALA A 15 8.36 -36.20 23.35
C ALA A 15 8.37 -36.00 21.82
N ALA A 16 7.21 -36.07 21.22
CA ALA A 16 7.01 -35.69 19.84
C ALA A 16 7.22 -34.17 19.76
N SER A 17 8.41 -33.74 19.33
CA SER A 17 8.64 -32.36 18.95
C SER A 17 7.81 -32.10 17.70
N ALA A 18 6.67 -31.45 17.87
CA ALA A 18 5.91 -30.95 16.74
C ALA A 18 6.80 -29.91 16.02
N PRO A 19 7.02 -30.03 14.69
CA PRO A 19 7.72 -28.98 13.98
C PRO A 19 6.94 -27.68 14.14
N ALA A 20 7.59 -26.64 14.65
CA ALA A 20 7.03 -25.30 14.61
C ALA A 20 6.74 -25.00 13.14
N SER A 21 5.47 -24.90 12.77
CA SER A 21 5.09 -24.46 11.45
C SER A 21 5.54 -23.01 11.34
N ASP A 22 6.64 -22.77 10.62
CA ASP A 22 7.00 -21.46 10.11
C ASP A 22 5.87 -21.02 9.20
N ARG A 23 4.85 -20.42 9.79
CA ARG A 23 3.92 -19.60 9.02
C ARG A 23 4.76 -18.44 8.52
N ALA A 24 5.19 -18.55 7.26
CA ALA A 24 5.77 -17.43 6.56
C ALA A 24 4.87 -16.22 6.82
N LYS A 25 5.41 -15.22 7.54
CA LYS A 25 4.67 -13.99 7.83
C LYS A 25 4.31 -13.38 6.50
N VAL A 26 3.02 -13.32 6.19
CA VAL A 26 2.50 -12.60 5.05
C VAL A 26 2.94 -11.14 5.19
N ARG A 27 3.74 -10.66 4.25
CA ARG A 27 4.21 -9.28 4.22
C ARG A 27 3.28 -8.44 3.38
N LYS A 28 2.81 -7.34 3.96
CA LYS A 28 1.98 -6.39 3.24
C LYS A 28 2.83 -5.50 2.35
N PRO A 29 2.36 -5.20 1.12
CA PRO A 29 3.00 -4.20 0.29
C PRO A 29 2.99 -2.82 0.96
N ARG A 30 3.93 -1.97 0.57
CA ARG A 30 4.01 -0.58 1.02
C ARG A 30 3.56 0.34 -0.10
N LEU A 31 2.72 1.30 0.24
CA LEU A 31 2.29 2.32 -0.71
C LEU A 31 3.25 3.49 -0.71
N GLY A 32 3.76 3.82 -1.88
CA GLY A 32 4.53 5.04 -2.13
C GLY A 32 3.82 5.91 -3.15
N VAL A 33 4.03 7.21 -3.06
CA VAL A 33 3.46 8.18 -4.00
C VAL A 33 4.56 9.07 -4.56
N ARG A 34 4.53 9.27 -5.86
CA ARG A 34 5.46 10.12 -6.58
C ARG A 34 4.70 11.07 -7.49
N ALA A 35 5.05 12.33 -7.43
CA ALA A 35 4.52 13.36 -8.32
C ALA A 35 5.56 13.75 -9.38
N THR A 36 5.10 14.07 -10.56
CA THR A 36 5.93 14.56 -11.66
C THR A 36 5.17 15.62 -12.45
N PRO A 37 5.68 16.84 -12.55
CA PRO A 37 6.83 17.39 -11.82
C PRO A 37 6.50 17.73 -10.37
N VAL A 38 7.50 17.79 -9.49
CA VAL A 38 7.33 18.24 -8.10
C VAL A 38 7.36 19.78 -7.98
N PHE A 39 7.82 20.44 -9.01
CA PHE A 39 7.85 21.90 -9.12
C PHE A 39 7.43 22.30 -10.54
N SER A 40 6.50 23.25 -10.64
CA SER A 40 6.04 23.76 -11.93
C SER A 40 5.44 25.15 -11.76
N PHE A 41 5.07 25.76 -12.88
CA PHE A 41 4.35 27.03 -12.93
C PHE A 41 2.91 26.84 -13.36
N THR A 42 2.04 27.75 -12.96
CA THR A 42 0.62 27.72 -13.33
C THR A 42 0.41 27.99 -14.83
N PRO A 43 -0.52 27.29 -15.48
CA PRO A 43 -1.22 26.09 -15.03
C PRO A 43 -0.29 24.88 -15.04
N ALA A 44 -0.30 24.10 -13.96
CA ALA A 44 0.61 22.97 -13.79
C ALA A 44 -0.14 21.66 -13.93
N ASN A 45 0.18 20.88 -14.96
CA ASN A 45 -0.29 19.51 -15.10
C ASN A 45 0.65 18.59 -14.35
N VAL A 46 0.14 17.91 -13.33
CA VAL A 46 0.91 17.03 -12.47
C VAL A 46 0.40 15.60 -12.61
N PHE A 47 1.31 14.70 -12.90
CA PHE A 47 1.05 13.26 -12.86
C PHE A 47 1.46 12.72 -11.50
N VAL A 48 0.59 11.97 -10.88
CA VAL A 48 0.87 11.33 -9.60
C VAL A 48 0.72 9.83 -9.76
N THR A 49 1.75 9.12 -9.38
CA THR A 49 1.78 7.67 -9.42
C THR A 49 1.83 7.12 -8.00
N ALA A 50 0.87 6.27 -7.67
CA ALA A 50 0.86 5.46 -6.48
C ALA A 50 1.41 4.08 -6.82
N GLN A 51 2.33 3.58 -6.02
CA GLN A 51 2.99 2.31 -6.27
C GLN A 51 3.05 1.47 -5.02
N LEU A 52 2.63 0.22 -5.15
CA LEU A 52 2.83 -0.80 -4.13
C LEU A 52 4.19 -1.47 -4.35
N THR A 53 5.02 -1.49 -3.32
CA THR A 53 6.35 -2.09 -3.36
C THR A 53 6.51 -3.16 -2.28
N GLY A 54 7.28 -4.19 -2.63
CA GLY A 54 7.55 -5.29 -1.71
C GLY A 54 6.31 -6.06 -1.33
N GLY A 55 6.41 -6.83 -0.25
CA GLY A 55 5.33 -7.64 0.24
C GLY A 55 4.89 -8.75 -0.71
N ASP A 56 3.84 -9.43 -0.33
CA ASP A 56 3.25 -10.53 -1.08
C ASP A 56 2.00 -10.08 -1.82
N ASP A 57 1.55 -10.88 -2.79
CA ASP A 57 0.30 -10.65 -3.52
C ASP A 57 -0.89 -11.11 -2.66
N VAL A 58 -1.23 -10.32 -1.66
CA VAL A 58 -2.27 -10.62 -0.69
C VAL A 58 -3.64 -10.13 -1.15
N GLU A 59 -4.67 -10.90 -0.87
CA GLU A 59 -6.04 -10.58 -1.24
C GLU A 59 -6.50 -9.21 -0.73
N GLU A 60 -6.02 -8.81 0.44
CA GLU A 60 -6.37 -7.51 1.05
C GLU A 60 -6.09 -6.33 0.12
N PHE A 61 -5.03 -6.40 -0.68
CA PHE A 61 -4.62 -5.36 -1.63
C PHE A 61 -5.08 -5.62 -3.06
N TYR A 62 -5.92 -6.62 -3.24
CA TYR A 62 -6.50 -6.92 -4.55
C TYR A 62 -7.65 -5.97 -4.86
N CYS A 63 -7.63 -5.38 -6.06
CA CYS A 63 -8.69 -4.53 -6.58
C CYS A 63 -9.06 -3.37 -5.63
N PRO A 64 -8.08 -2.57 -5.17
CA PRO A 64 -8.37 -1.49 -4.24
C PRO A 64 -9.08 -0.33 -4.93
N ALA A 65 -9.93 0.37 -4.19
CA ALA A 65 -10.36 1.70 -4.56
C ALA A 65 -9.29 2.71 -4.17
N LEU A 66 -9.11 3.74 -4.98
CA LEU A 66 -8.21 4.85 -4.67
C LEU A 66 -8.96 6.17 -4.68
N VAL A 67 -8.62 7.01 -3.71
CA VAL A 67 -9.05 8.40 -3.68
C VAL A 67 -7.80 9.27 -3.68
N TRP A 68 -7.72 10.15 -4.66
CA TRP A 68 -6.66 11.14 -4.83
C TRP A 68 -7.17 12.47 -4.28
N ASP A 69 -6.59 12.94 -3.19
CA ASP A 69 -6.86 14.25 -2.64
C ASP A 69 -5.79 15.21 -3.12
N TRP A 70 -6.18 16.18 -3.93
CA TRP A 70 -5.26 17.09 -4.61
C TRP A 70 -4.85 18.29 -3.76
N ASP A 71 -5.42 18.43 -2.56
CA ASP A 71 -5.13 19.52 -1.61
C ASP A 71 -5.54 20.92 -2.13
N ASP A 72 -6.41 20.98 -3.13
CA ASP A 72 -6.97 22.20 -3.69
C ASP A 72 -8.52 22.20 -3.63
N GLY A 73 -9.09 21.32 -2.83
CA GLY A 73 -10.52 21.07 -2.79
C GLY A 73 -11.00 20.02 -3.79
N GLY A 74 -10.15 19.62 -4.74
CA GLY A 74 -10.46 18.59 -5.74
C GLY A 74 -10.11 17.21 -5.25
N ARG A 75 -10.89 16.22 -5.71
CA ARG A 75 -10.65 14.80 -5.48
C ARG A 75 -10.93 14.01 -6.73
N SER A 76 -10.17 12.96 -6.93
CA SER A 76 -10.41 11.96 -7.96
C SER A 76 -10.59 10.60 -7.31
N ALA A 77 -11.49 9.79 -7.84
CA ALA A 77 -11.73 8.45 -7.33
C ALA A 77 -11.53 7.43 -8.45
N HIS A 78 -10.91 6.32 -8.10
CA HIS A 78 -10.77 5.16 -8.96
C HIS A 78 -11.46 3.99 -8.28
N GLN A 79 -12.50 3.48 -8.92
CA GLN A 79 -13.27 2.33 -8.45
C GLN A 79 -13.16 1.23 -9.49
N PRO A 80 -12.22 0.29 -9.34
CA PRO A 80 -12.06 -0.78 -10.30
C PRO A 80 -13.17 -1.82 -10.16
N ASP A 81 -13.51 -2.43 -11.27
CA ASP A 81 -14.39 -3.58 -11.33
C ASP A 81 -13.54 -4.79 -11.69
N CYS A 82 -13.26 -5.64 -10.71
CA CYS A 82 -12.39 -6.79 -10.89
C CYS A 82 -13.16 -8.10 -10.67
N PRO A 83 -12.72 -9.17 -11.35
CA PRO A 83 -13.24 -10.51 -11.02
C PRO A 83 -12.86 -10.91 -9.59
N PRO A 84 -13.54 -11.91 -9.01
CA PRO A 84 -13.20 -12.41 -7.68
C PRO A 84 -11.72 -12.80 -7.61
N PHE A 85 -11.10 -12.54 -6.45
CA PHE A 85 -9.71 -12.89 -6.21
C PHE A 85 -9.51 -14.42 -6.30
N GLN A 86 -8.43 -14.80 -6.98
CA GLN A 86 -7.96 -16.18 -7.02
C GLN A 86 -6.55 -16.24 -6.46
N ALA A 87 -6.25 -17.25 -5.66
CA ALA A 87 -4.91 -17.46 -5.13
C ALA A 87 -3.89 -17.53 -6.27
N GLY A 88 -2.77 -16.81 -6.12
CA GLY A 88 -1.75 -16.69 -7.15
C GLY A 88 -1.95 -15.57 -8.16
N THR A 89 -3.06 -14.83 -8.08
CA THR A 89 -3.26 -13.64 -8.91
C THR A 89 -2.28 -12.53 -8.48
N PRO A 90 -1.45 -12.02 -9.40
CA PRO A 90 -0.58 -10.90 -9.10
C PRO A 90 -1.41 -9.63 -8.85
N LEU A 91 -0.98 -8.82 -7.90
CA LEU A 91 -1.60 -7.52 -7.63
C LEU A 91 -1.24 -6.51 -8.73
N GLU A 92 -2.21 -5.66 -9.08
CA GLU A 92 -1.87 -4.41 -9.73
C GLU A 92 -1.14 -3.53 -8.73
N ARG A 93 0.04 -3.02 -9.10
CA ARG A 93 0.92 -2.32 -8.17
C ARG A 93 1.17 -0.87 -8.53
N ARG A 94 0.66 -0.43 -9.68
CA ARG A 94 0.85 0.95 -10.15
C ARG A 94 -0.48 1.56 -10.56
N PHE A 95 -0.74 2.72 -9.99
CA PHE A 95 -1.96 3.50 -10.25
C PHE A 95 -1.53 4.93 -10.52
N SER A 96 -2.12 5.57 -11.51
CA SER A 96 -1.76 6.93 -11.90
C SER A 96 -2.98 7.79 -12.08
N ALA A 97 -2.84 9.06 -11.74
CA ALA A 97 -3.84 10.06 -11.99
C ALA A 97 -3.17 11.39 -12.37
N GLN A 98 -3.88 12.24 -13.07
CA GLN A 98 -3.41 13.54 -13.51
C GLN A 98 -4.32 14.62 -12.94
N HIS A 99 -3.72 15.75 -12.57
CA HIS A 99 -4.45 16.90 -12.09
C HIS A 99 -3.79 18.20 -12.56
N ALA A 100 -4.62 19.20 -12.84
CA ALA A 100 -4.15 20.52 -13.22
C ALA A 100 -4.32 21.50 -12.05
N TYR A 101 -3.24 22.11 -11.60
CA TYR A 101 -3.26 23.19 -10.62
C TYR A 101 -3.28 24.52 -11.33
N VAL A 102 -4.30 25.31 -11.06
CA VAL A 102 -4.47 26.64 -11.68
C VAL A 102 -4.03 27.77 -10.77
N ARG A 103 -3.76 27.48 -9.50
CA ARG A 103 -3.32 28.48 -8.51
C ARG A 103 -1.96 28.11 -7.94
N PRO A 104 -1.12 29.11 -7.65
CA PRO A 104 0.14 28.88 -6.95
C PRO A 104 -0.12 28.32 -5.54
N GLY A 105 0.77 27.48 -5.08
CA GLY A 105 0.71 26.92 -3.74
C GLY A 105 1.66 25.76 -3.56
N VAL A 106 1.74 25.29 -2.33
CA VAL A 106 2.40 24.04 -1.96
C VAL A 106 1.31 23.05 -1.64
N TYR A 107 1.20 22.01 -2.45
CA TYR A 107 0.13 21.04 -2.35
C TYR A 107 0.67 19.71 -1.83
N ASN A 108 0.02 19.16 -0.82
CA ASN A 108 0.33 17.84 -0.31
C ASN A 108 -0.70 16.85 -0.87
N VAL A 109 -0.34 16.25 -2.00
CA VAL A 109 -1.22 15.27 -2.65
C VAL A 109 -1.25 13.99 -1.83
N ARG A 110 -2.42 13.56 -1.41
CA ARG A 110 -2.62 12.33 -0.64
C ARG A 110 -3.36 11.29 -1.47
N VAL A 111 -2.87 10.08 -1.42
CA VAL A 111 -3.53 8.94 -2.03
C VAL A 111 -3.99 8.02 -0.92
N HIS A 112 -5.30 7.78 -0.89
CA HIS A 112 -5.93 6.83 0.01
C HIS A 112 -6.27 5.57 -0.75
N MET A 113 -5.74 4.46 -0.32
CA MET A 113 -6.08 3.15 -0.84
C MET A 113 -7.07 2.47 0.10
N LEU A 114 -8.19 2.04 -0.45
CA LEU A 114 -9.33 1.55 0.32
C LEU A 114 -9.79 0.19 -0.20
N ARG A 115 -10.33 -0.61 0.70
CA ARG A 115 -11.10 -1.80 0.34
C ARG A 115 -12.38 -1.81 1.19
N ALA A 116 -13.54 -1.84 0.52
CA ALA A 116 -14.85 -1.82 1.18
C ALA A 116 -14.94 -0.70 2.24
N SER A 117 -14.53 0.52 1.89
CA SER A 117 -14.49 1.71 2.75
C SER A 117 -13.47 1.63 3.91
N ARG A 118 -12.70 0.56 4.02
CA ARG A 118 -11.62 0.44 5.00
C ARG A 118 -10.31 0.96 4.41
N SER A 119 -9.62 1.83 5.14
CA SER A 119 -8.30 2.30 4.73
C SER A 119 -7.27 1.18 4.79
N LEU A 120 -6.61 0.92 3.67
CA LEU A 120 -5.50 -0.02 3.58
C LEU A 120 -4.16 0.69 3.76
N ALA A 121 -4.01 1.82 3.12
CA ALA A 121 -2.78 2.59 3.13
C ALA A 121 -3.05 4.04 2.71
N VAL A 122 -2.22 4.95 3.19
CA VAL A 122 -2.21 6.36 2.80
C VAL A 122 -0.77 6.76 2.54
N ALA A 123 -0.53 7.46 1.45
CA ALA A 123 0.78 8.03 1.15
C ALA A 123 0.60 9.39 0.48
N SER A 124 1.64 10.21 0.52
CA SER A 124 1.57 11.56 0.01
C SER A 124 2.84 11.99 -0.70
N ALA A 125 2.71 12.99 -1.55
CA ALA A 125 3.81 13.68 -2.20
C ALA A 125 3.53 15.18 -2.23
N THR A 126 4.56 16.00 -2.08
CA THR A 126 4.44 17.44 -2.10
C THR A 126 4.77 17.98 -3.48
N VAL A 127 3.92 18.87 -3.98
CA VAL A 127 4.07 19.57 -5.26
C VAL A 127 4.08 21.08 -4.99
N THR A 128 5.06 21.77 -5.52
CA THR A 128 5.15 23.23 -5.46
C THR A 128 4.79 23.84 -6.81
N VAL A 129 3.78 24.67 -6.82
CA VAL A 129 3.32 25.39 -8.02
C VAL A 129 3.50 26.90 -7.80
N ARG A 130 4.25 27.53 -8.68
CA ARG A 130 4.47 28.96 -8.66
C ARG A 130 3.59 29.68 -9.68
N GLY A 131 3.20 30.87 -9.36
CA GLY A 131 2.59 31.75 -10.34
C GLY A 131 3.59 32.10 -11.43
N MET A 132 3.13 32.19 -12.67
CA MET A 132 3.87 32.89 -13.71
C MET A 132 3.97 34.34 -13.25
N GLY A 133 5.16 34.74 -12.76
CA GLY A 133 5.40 36.13 -12.39
C GLY A 133 5.10 36.99 -13.58
N GLY A 134 3.96 37.68 -13.59
CA GLY A 134 3.84 38.82 -14.46
C GLY A 134 5.02 39.70 -14.13
N ALA A 135 5.74 40.15 -15.14
CA ALA A 135 6.65 41.25 -14.98
C ALA A 135 5.82 42.47 -14.53
N GLY A 136 5.48 42.48 -13.23
CA GLY A 136 4.82 43.58 -12.57
C GLY A 136 5.78 44.74 -12.57
N GLY A 137 5.89 45.39 -13.68
CA GLY A 137 6.47 46.67 -13.69
C GLY A 137 5.67 47.54 -12.73
N ARG A 138 6.28 47.89 -11.65
CA ARG A 138 5.86 48.91 -10.73
C ARG A 138 4.63 48.65 -9.90
#